data_a63d3fe7916e2cfbb7548b30f49da27f
#
_entry.id   a63d3fe7916e2cfbb7548b30f49da27f
#
_cell.length_a   1.000
_cell.length_b   1.000
_cell.length_c   1.000
_cell.angle_alpha   90.00
_cell.angle_beta   90.00
_cell.angle_gamma   90.00
#
_symmetry.space_group_name_H-M   'P 1'
#
loop_
_entity.id
_entity.type
_entity.pdbx_description
1 polymer ?
#
loop_
_entity_poly.entity_id
_entity_poly.type
_entity_poly.pdbx_seq_one_letter_code
_entity_poly.pdbx_strand_id
1 'polypeptide(L)'
;MTALLFGGLGFTHVEAAEDVPLSIIKEGEISDEGMKTPPLIISQDGNVLTLPVMADDFVLELRDEYGCVVYYAFVPSGCTQVILPVWLSGSFELRLVASTYYYIGYILL
;
A
#
# COMPACT_ATOMS: atom_id res chain seq x y z
N MET A 1 -11.60 -28.77 -15.65
CA MET A 1 -11.44 -28.62 -15.39
C MET A 1 -11.09 -28.10 -15.08
N THR A 2 -10.99 -27.96 -15.37
CA THR A 2 -10.56 -27.56 -15.14
C THR A 2 -10.00 -26.96 -14.94
N ALA A 3 -9.88 -27.09 -15.36
CA ALA A 3 -9.33 -26.68 -15.18
C ALA A 3 -8.89 -26.10 -15.12
N LEU A 4 -8.91 -26.18 -15.54
CA LEU A 4 -8.54 -25.82 -15.41
C LEU A 4 -8.23 -25.30 -15.25
N LEU A 5 -8.26 -25.41 -15.62
CA LEU A 5 -7.98 -25.12 -15.41
C LEU A 5 -7.77 -24.64 -15.15
N PHE A 6 -7.70 -24.68 -15.49
CA PHE A 6 -7.49 -24.36 -15.21
C PHE A 6 -7.05 -23.90 -14.97
N GLY A 7 -6.99 -24.18 -15.24
CA GLY A 7 -6.44 -23.84 -15.15
C GLY A 7 -6.12 -23.23 -15.09
N GLY A 8 -6.15 -23.28 -15.29
CA GLY A 8 -5.77 -22.78 -15.27
C GLY A 8 -5.65 -22.10 -15.13
N LEU A 9 -5.64 -21.98 -15.40
CA LEU A 9 -5.49 -21.33 -15.20
C LEU A 9 -5.10 -20.57 -14.71
N GLY A 10 -4.98 -20.68 -14.64
CA GLY A 10 -4.56 -20.00 -14.31
C GLY A 10 -4.26 -19.17 -14.21
N PHE A 11 -4.23 -18.97 -14.61
CA PHE A 11 -4.00 -18.22 -14.65
C PHE A 11 -3.63 -17.39 -14.37
N THR A 12 -3.47 -17.34 -14.68
CA THR A 12 -3.28 -16.51 -14.58
C THR A 12 -2.97 -15.81 -13.92
N HIS A 13 -2.83 -15.74 -13.75
CA HIS A 13 -2.73 -15.00 -13.19
C HIS A 13 -2.10 -14.38 -12.75
N VAL A 14 -2.25 -14.88 -12.56
CA VAL A 14 -1.19 -14.55 -12.56
C VAL A 14 -0.56 -13.18 -12.33
N GLU A 15 -0.27 -12.61 -12.75
CA GLU A 15 0.29 -11.34 -12.66
C GLU A 15 -0.62 -10.38 -12.01
N ALA A 16 -1.29 -10.80 -11.03
CA ALA A 16 -2.26 -9.98 -10.37
C ALA A 16 -1.63 -8.91 -9.50
N ALA A 17 -0.40 -9.13 -9.05
CA ALA A 17 0.23 -8.15 -8.16
C ALA A 17 0.71 -6.93 -8.93
N GLU A 18 0.42 -5.76 -8.39
CA GLU A 18 0.81 -4.49 -8.99
C GLU A 18 1.70 -3.74 -8.04
N ASP A 19 2.67 -3.03 -8.59
CA ASP A 19 3.51 -2.15 -7.80
C ASP A 19 2.79 -0.87 -7.50
N VAL A 20 2.88 -0.43 -6.26
CA VAL A 20 2.29 0.82 -5.81
C VAL A 20 3.42 1.68 -5.26
N PRO A 21 3.82 2.73 -5.98
CA PRO A 21 4.88 3.60 -5.47
C PRO A 21 4.33 4.56 -4.43
N LEU A 22 5.07 4.71 -3.35
CA LEU A 22 4.70 5.61 -2.27
C LEU A 22 5.79 6.65 -2.13
N SER A 23 5.39 7.92 -2.04
CA SER A 23 6.32 9.02 -1.82
C SER A 23 6.41 9.30 -0.34
N ILE A 24 7.58 9.72 0.12
CA ILE A 24 7.77 10.04 1.52
C ILE A 24 7.56 11.53 1.74
N ILE A 25 6.82 11.86 2.79
CA ILE A 25 6.59 13.24 3.22
C ILE A 25 7.12 13.34 4.64
N LYS A 26 8.10 14.20 4.85
CA LYS A 26 8.68 14.38 6.18
C LYS A 26 8.18 15.66 6.77
N GLU A 27 7.73 15.56 7.99
CA GLU A 27 7.14 16.68 8.69
C GLU A 27 8.19 17.73 9.01
N GLY A 28 7.86 18.99 8.78
CA GLY A 28 8.76 20.07 9.13
C GLY A 28 9.96 20.22 8.21
N GLU A 29 10.04 19.43 7.18
CA GLU A 29 11.19 19.45 6.30
C GLU A 29 10.87 20.25 5.06
N ILE A 30 11.79 21.15 4.69
CA ILE A 30 11.64 21.90 3.47
C ILE A 30 12.15 21.02 2.35
N SER A 31 11.48 21.12 1.23
CA SER A 31 11.87 20.40 0.05
C SER A 31 13.34 20.58 -0.24
N ASP A 32 14.02 19.51 -0.50
CA ASP A 32 15.45 19.52 -0.72
C ASP A 32 15.73 18.83 -2.04
N GLU A 33 16.02 19.64 -3.03
CA GLU A 33 16.20 19.11 -4.36
C GLU A 33 17.40 18.20 -4.48
N GLY A 34 18.34 18.34 -3.59
CA GLY A 34 19.54 17.52 -3.65
C GLY A 34 19.39 16.17 -2.97
N MET A 35 18.29 15.96 -2.28
CA MET A 35 18.14 14.76 -1.45
C MET A 35 16.93 13.98 -1.92
N LYS A 36 17.03 13.41 -3.07
CA LYS A 36 15.92 12.62 -3.58
C LYS A 36 15.85 11.30 -2.88
N THR A 37 14.73 11.03 -2.25
CA THR A 37 14.49 9.76 -1.60
C THR A 37 13.73 8.90 -2.60
N PRO A 38 14.22 7.71 -2.91
CA PRO A 38 13.49 6.85 -3.83
C PRO A 38 12.14 6.47 -3.24
N PRO A 39 11.13 6.27 -4.07
CA PRO A 39 9.83 5.87 -3.56
C PRO A 39 9.91 4.49 -2.93
N LEU A 40 9.07 4.28 -1.94
CA LEU A 40 8.85 2.96 -1.38
C LEU A 40 7.88 2.24 -2.30
N ILE A 41 8.26 1.05 -2.72
CA ILE A 41 7.39 0.27 -3.60
C ILE A 41 6.77 -0.85 -2.79
N ILE A 42 5.45 -0.88 -2.74
CA ILE A 42 4.74 -2.00 -2.15
C ILE A 42 3.99 -2.72 -3.27
N SER A 43 3.55 -3.93 -3.00
CA SER A 43 2.79 -4.70 -3.96
C SER A 43 1.35 -4.80 -3.52
N GLN A 44 0.44 -4.78 -4.48
CA GLN A 44 -0.97 -4.97 -4.21
C GLN A 44 -1.49 -6.13 -5.05
N ASP A 45 -2.14 -7.07 -4.40
CA ASP A 45 -2.80 -8.19 -5.07
C ASP A 45 -4.21 -8.24 -4.52
N GLY A 46 -5.15 -7.62 -5.25
CA GLY A 46 -6.51 -7.50 -4.77
C GLY A 46 -6.52 -6.66 -3.49
N ASN A 47 -6.97 -7.26 -2.40
CA ASN A 47 -7.03 -6.56 -1.11
C ASN A 47 -5.85 -6.90 -0.20
N VAL A 48 -4.81 -7.52 -0.74
CA VAL A 48 -3.63 -7.89 0.02
C VAL A 48 -2.48 -6.98 -0.38
N LEU A 49 -1.89 -6.29 0.61
CA LEU A 49 -0.73 -5.44 0.40
C LEU A 49 0.50 -6.16 0.96
N THR A 50 1.57 -6.17 0.18
CA THR A 50 2.85 -6.73 0.61
C THR A 50 3.85 -5.61 0.71
N LEU A 51 4.47 -5.48 1.87
CA LEU A 51 5.42 -4.44 2.18
C LEU A 51 6.81 -5.03 2.36
N PRO A 52 7.86 -4.26 2.07
CA PRO A 52 9.18 -4.70 2.49
C PRO A 52 9.28 -4.65 4.01
N VAL A 53 10.32 -5.25 4.54
CA VAL A 53 10.55 -5.21 5.98
C VAL A 53 10.88 -3.76 6.36
N MET A 54 10.07 -3.19 7.26
CA MET A 54 10.23 -1.82 7.69
C MET A 54 10.73 -1.81 9.13
N ALA A 55 11.58 -0.84 9.44
CA ALA A 55 12.15 -0.74 10.78
C ALA A 55 11.21 -0.07 11.75
N ASP A 56 10.30 0.76 11.27
CA ASP A 56 9.41 1.56 12.12
C ASP A 56 8.02 0.97 12.15
N ASP A 57 7.28 1.36 13.17
CA ASP A 57 5.85 1.06 13.23
C ASP A 57 5.09 2.12 12.45
N PHE A 58 4.01 1.71 11.80
CA PHE A 58 3.18 2.60 11.02
C PHE A 58 1.72 2.40 11.36
N VAL A 59 0.94 3.44 11.11
CA VAL A 59 -0.52 3.32 11.01
C VAL A 59 -0.85 3.46 9.54
N LEU A 60 -1.48 2.44 9.00
CA LEU A 60 -1.96 2.49 7.62
C LEU A 60 -3.31 3.20 7.63
N GLU A 61 -3.47 4.19 6.76
CA GLU A 61 -4.74 4.91 6.61
C GLU A 61 -5.17 4.87 5.16
N LEU A 62 -6.45 4.65 4.95
CA LEU A 62 -7.06 4.81 3.64
C LEU A 62 -8.01 5.99 3.71
N ARG A 63 -7.86 6.91 2.76
CA ARG A 63 -8.69 8.12 2.70
C ARG A 63 -9.44 8.14 1.38
N ASP A 64 -10.68 8.61 1.45
CA ASP A 64 -11.50 8.72 0.26
C ASP A 64 -11.17 10.02 -0.49
N GLU A 65 -11.94 10.30 -1.54
CA GLU A 65 -11.69 11.47 -2.38
C GLU A 65 -11.90 12.78 -1.64
N TYR A 66 -12.56 12.74 -0.49
CA TYR A 66 -12.79 13.92 0.32
C TYR A 66 -11.77 14.07 1.43
N GLY A 67 -10.80 13.16 1.50
CA GLY A 67 -9.78 13.23 2.53
C GLY A 67 -10.19 12.61 3.85
N CYS A 68 -11.34 11.95 3.91
CA CYS A 68 -11.80 11.32 5.14
C CYS A 68 -11.20 9.94 5.28
N VAL A 69 -10.73 9.63 6.48
CA VAL A 69 -10.17 8.31 6.76
C VAL A 69 -11.32 7.32 6.84
N VAL A 70 -11.32 6.35 5.93
CA VAL A 70 -12.36 5.33 5.87
C VAL A 70 -11.92 4.01 6.47
N TYR A 71 -10.62 3.84 6.69
CA TYR A 71 -10.09 2.62 7.29
C TYR A 71 -8.68 2.89 7.79
N TYR A 72 -8.32 2.29 8.89
CA TYR A 72 -6.95 2.37 9.37
C TYR A 72 -6.60 1.09 10.13
N ALA A 73 -5.30 0.79 10.18
CA ALA A 73 -4.80 -0.40 10.85
C ALA A 73 -3.38 -0.15 11.31
N PHE A 74 -3.01 -0.77 12.41
CA PHE A 74 -1.65 -0.70 12.92
C PHE A 74 -0.78 -1.69 12.16
N VAL A 75 0.40 -1.23 11.72
CA VAL A 75 1.36 -2.05 10.99
C VAL A 75 2.66 -2.01 11.79
N PRO A 76 2.91 -3.03 12.61
CA PRO A 76 4.13 -3.04 13.43
C PRO A 76 5.37 -3.25 12.56
N SER A 77 6.52 -2.83 13.09
CA SER A 77 7.77 -3.04 12.38
C SER A 77 7.95 -4.51 12.05
N GLY A 78 8.50 -4.78 10.89
CA GLY A 78 8.71 -6.15 10.44
C GLY A 78 7.50 -6.80 9.79
N CYS A 79 6.33 -6.16 9.86
CA CYS A 79 5.13 -6.69 9.22
C CYS A 79 5.25 -6.50 7.71
N THR A 80 5.06 -7.58 6.95
CA THR A 80 5.22 -7.53 5.50
C THR A 80 3.92 -7.74 4.75
N GLN A 81 2.81 -7.92 5.44
CA GLN A 81 1.56 -8.17 4.74
C GLN A 81 0.40 -7.53 5.50
N VAL A 82 -0.46 -6.85 4.78
CA VAL A 82 -1.67 -6.24 5.33
C VAL A 82 -2.83 -6.68 4.46
N ILE A 83 -3.87 -7.21 5.09
CA ILE A 83 -5.06 -7.64 4.37
C ILE A 83 -6.15 -6.62 4.64
N LEU A 84 -6.60 -5.97 3.57
CA LEU A 84 -7.63 -4.96 3.66
C LEU A 84 -9.02 -5.61 3.62
N PRO A 85 -10.02 -4.96 4.23
CA PRO A 85 -11.37 -5.53 4.20
C PRO A 85 -11.89 -5.66 2.77
N VAL A 86 -12.57 -6.76 2.50
CA VAL A 86 -13.07 -7.02 1.15
C VAL A 86 -14.23 -6.11 0.77
N TRP A 87 -14.85 -5.44 1.75
CA TRP A 87 -15.96 -4.54 1.46
C TRP A 87 -15.51 -3.17 0.99
N LEU A 88 -14.21 -2.89 1.03
CA LEU A 88 -13.69 -1.64 0.47
C LEU A 88 -13.59 -1.77 -1.04
N SER A 89 -14.06 -0.76 -1.75
CA SER A 89 -13.92 -0.73 -3.20
C SER A 89 -13.79 0.71 -3.67
N GLY A 90 -13.04 0.91 -4.73
CA GLY A 90 -12.83 2.22 -5.32
C GLY A 90 -11.41 2.68 -5.15
N SER A 91 -11.19 3.96 -5.42
CA SER A 91 -9.88 4.58 -5.34
C SER A 91 -9.67 5.19 -3.98
N PHE A 92 -8.50 4.95 -3.40
CA PHE A 92 -8.19 5.48 -2.07
C PHE A 92 -6.78 6.04 -2.06
N GLU A 93 -6.59 7.07 -1.23
CA GLU A 93 -5.27 7.53 -0.89
C GLU A 93 -4.77 6.67 0.26
N LEU A 94 -3.59 6.10 0.07
CA LEU A 94 -2.98 5.22 1.06
C LEU A 94 -1.87 5.99 1.76
N ARG A 95 -1.89 5.99 3.09
CA ARG A 95 -0.79 6.56 3.86
C ARG A 95 -0.28 5.55 4.85
N LEU A 96 1.04 5.49 4.97
CA LEU A 96 1.71 4.77 6.04
C LEU A 96 2.32 5.82 6.95
N VAL A 97 1.75 6.02 8.11
CA VAL A 97 2.05 7.16 8.97
C VAL A 97 2.96 6.72 10.12
N ALA A 98 4.13 7.32 10.21
CA ALA A 98 5.05 7.13 11.32
C ALA A 98 5.02 8.38 12.19
N SER A 99 5.95 8.47 13.16
CA SER A 99 5.91 9.56 14.12
C SER A 99 6.26 10.92 13.53
N THR A 100 7.21 10.96 12.57
CA THR A 100 7.68 12.25 12.04
C THR A 100 7.60 12.31 10.52
N TYR A 101 7.06 11.29 9.89
CA TYR A 101 6.94 11.25 8.42
C TYR A 101 5.84 10.27 8.05
N TYR A 102 5.44 10.32 6.79
CA TYR A 102 4.52 9.32 6.27
C TYR A 102 4.80 9.09 4.80
N TYR A 103 4.43 7.91 4.34
CA TYR A 103 4.43 7.58 2.91
C TYR A 103 3.02 7.77 2.38
N ILE A 104 2.92 8.21 1.13
CA ILE A 104 1.63 8.46 0.50
C ILE A 104 1.61 7.89 -0.90
N GLY A 105 0.52 7.26 -1.26
CA GLY A 105 0.29 6.72 -2.58
C GLY A 105 -1.18 6.52 -2.82
N TYR A 106 -1.50 5.84 -3.90
CA TYR A 106 -2.90 5.66 -4.29
C TYR A 106 -3.12 4.22 -4.72
N ILE A 107 -4.23 3.65 -4.29
CA ILE A 107 -4.57 2.28 -4.65
C ILE A 107 -6.00 2.22 -5.15
N LEU A 108 -6.28 1.18 -5.89
CA LEU A 108 -7.61 0.89 -6.41
C LEU A 108 -8.03 -0.47 -5.89
N LEU A 109 -9.17 -0.51 -5.22
CA LEU A 109 -9.71 -1.76 -4.66
C LEU A 109 -10.99 -2.20 -5.34
#